data_86ef5d2a088b46ade55dd3485958540a
#
_entry.id   86ef5d2a088b46ade55dd3485958540a
#
_cell.length_a   1.000
_cell.length_b   1.000
_cell.length_c   1.000
_cell.angle_alpha   90.00
_cell.angle_beta   90.00
_cell.angle_gamma   90.00
#
_symmetry.space_group_name_H-M   'P 1'
#
loop_
_entity.id
_entity.type
_entity.pdbx_description
1 polymer ?
#
loop_
_entity_poly.entity_id
_entity_poly.type
_entity_poly.pdbx_seq_one_letter_code
_entity_poly.pdbx_strand_id
1 'polypeptide(L)'
;MNTSLLPAEKDPMGAAIADFYHRQKADRLRVFSSQFDEDEIPVKQLFRKAGQMPLLERTALAMATGTILDVGAGSGCHALALQESGKEVSAIDISPLSVEVMKLRGVKDARQVNLFDERFAATFDTILMLMNGSGIIGRLAVSYTHL
;
A
#
# COMPACT_ATOMS: atom_id res chain seq x y z
N MET A 1 -6.82 12.45 14.72
CA MET A 1 -6.93 11.31 13.79
C MET A 1 -6.72 10.01 14.55
N ASN A 2 -7.28 8.91 14.02
CA ASN A 2 -7.02 7.61 14.62
C ASN A 2 -5.61 7.13 14.27
N THR A 3 -4.76 6.96 15.28
CA THR A 3 -3.36 6.50 15.13
C THR A 3 -3.19 5.01 15.44
N SER A 4 -4.29 4.30 15.73
CA SER A 4 -4.23 2.88 16.05
C SER A 4 -3.89 2.03 14.83
N LEU A 5 -3.20 0.92 15.06
CA LEU A 5 -2.97 -0.11 14.06
C LEU A 5 -4.21 -0.98 13.89
N LEU A 6 -4.34 -1.59 12.72
CA LEU A 6 -5.44 -2.51 12.42
C LEU A 6 -5.12 -3.88 13.05
N PRO A 7 -6.03 -4.44 13.88
CA PRO A 7 -5.86 -5.80 14.36
C PRO A 7 -6.21 -6.82 13.26
N ALA A 8 -5.52 -7.97 13.27
CA ALA A 8 -5.65 -8.98 12.20
C ALA A 8 -7.10 -9.48 11.98
N GLU A 9 -7.90 -9.58 13.04
CA GLU A 9 -9.30 -10.02 12.99
C GLU A 9 -10.25 -8.98 12.35
N LYS A 10 -9.77 -7.74 12.12
CA LYS A 10 -10.51 -6.65 11.46
C LYS A 10 -9.85 -6.21 10.14
N ASP A 11 -9.05 -7.09 9.55
CA ASP A 11 -8.23 -6.82 8.36
C ASP A 11 -8.71 -7.64 7.14
N PRO A 12 -9.86 -7.31 6.54
CA PRO A 12 -10.37 -8.05 5.39
C PRO A 12 -9.48 -7.92 4.14
N MET A 13 -8.82 -6.76 3.96
CA MET A 13 -7.88 -6.55 2.86
C MET A 13 -6.64 -7.43 3.01
N GLY A 14 -6.03 -7.40 4.19
CA GLY A 14 -4.87 -8.22 4.47
C GLY A 14 -5.19 -9.72 4.45
N ALA A 15 -6.38 -10.13 4.93
CA ALA A 15 -6.82 -11.51 4.84
C ALA A 15 -6.94 -11.99 3.38
N ALA A 16 -7.51 -11.17 2.50
CA ALA A 16 -7.60 -11.49 1.08
C ALA A 16 -6.23 -11.57 0.40
N ILE A 17 -5.32 -10.66 0.75
CA ILE A 17 -3.92 -10.66 0.28
C ILE A 17 -3.20 -11.93 0.75
N ALA A 18 -3.33 -12.31 2.02
CA ALA A 18 -2.72 -13.52 2.57
C ALA A 18 -3.29 -14.80 1.94
N ASP A 19 -4.60 -14.88 1.77
CA ASP A 19 -5.25 -16.03 1.12
C ASP A 19 -4.81 -16.19 -0.34
N PHE A 20 -4.68 -15.08 -1.08
CA PHE A 20 -4.17 -15.15 -2.44
C PHE A 20 -2.71 -15.60 -2.47
N TYR A 21 -1.88 -15.08 -1.57
CA TYR A 21 -0.46 -15.44 -1.52
C TYR A 21 -0.25 -16.92 -1.18
N HIS A 22 -0.93 -17.43 -0.14
CA HIS A 22 -0.73 -18.77 0.35
C HIS A 22 -1.51 -19.85 -0.41
N ARG A 23 -2.70 -19.52 -0.90
CA ARG A 23 -3.66 -20.50 -1.47
C ARG A 23 -4.00 -20.26 -2.93
N GLN A 24 -3.50 -19.17 -3.53
CA GLN A 24 -3.85 -18.74 -4.89
C GLN A 24 -5.36 -18.57 -5.10
N LYS A 25 -6.10 -18.26 -4.04
CA LYS A 25 -7.52 -17.94 -4.14
C LYS A 25 -7.71 -16.59 -4.81
N ALA A 26 -8.28 -16.60 -6.00
CA ALA A 26 -8.56 -15.41 -6.79
C ALA A 26 -9.91 -14.79 -6.42
N ASP A 27 -10.09 -14.42 -5.16
CA ASP A 27 -11.30 -13.75 -4.69
C ASP A 27 -11.31 -12.27 -5.08
N ARG A 28 -12.45 -11.63 -4.97
CA ARG A 28 -12.65 -10.21 -5.20
C ARG A 28 -12.91 -9.51 -3.88
N LEU A 29 -12.26 -8.37 -3.67
CA LEU A 29 -12.57 -7.46 -2.60
C LEU A 29 -13.74 -6.59 -3.02
N ARG A 30 -14.82 -6.61 -2.25
CA ARG A 30 -15.96 -5.73 -2.45
C ARG A 30 -15.72 -4.44 -1.67
N VAL A 31 -15.84 -3.32 -2.36
CA VAL A 31 -15.67 -1.98 -1.79
C VAL A 31 -17.04 -1.33 -1.69
N PHE A 32 -17.45 -1.03 -0.46
CA PHE A 32 -18.72 -0.35 -0.19
C PHE A 32 -18.45 1.12 0.14
N SER A 33 -19.23 2.00 -0.46
CA SER A 33 -19.20 3.43 -0.18
C SER A 33 -20.63 3.95 -0.04
N SER A 34 -20.82 4.94 0.84
CA SER A 34 -22.10 5.65 0.92
C SER A 34 -22.29 6.70 -0.20
N GLN A 35 -21.25 6.94 -1.00
CA GLN A 35 -21.23 7.99 -2.03
C GLN A 35 -21.09 7.47 -3.46
N PHE A 36 -20.66 6.22 -3.63
CA PHE A 36 -20.41 5.59 -4.92
C PHE A 36 -21.02 4.20 -4.96
N ASP A 37 -21.30 3.72 -6.16
CA ASP A 37 -21.74 2.34 -6.37
C ASP A 37 -20.70 1.34 -5.84
N GLU A 38 -21.17 0.15 -5.51
CA GLU A 38 -20.31 -0.95 -5.10
C GLU A 38 -19.28 -1.26 -6.20
N ASP A 39 -18.01 -1.35 -5.80
CA ASP A 39 -16.91 -1.70 -6.69
C ASP A 39 -16.25 -3.01 -6.24
N GLU A 40 -15.61 -3.69 -7.16
CA GLU A 40 -14.89 -4.94 -6.92
C GLU A 40 -13.43 -4.82 -7.38
N ILE A 41 -12.51 -5.13 -6.49
CA ILE A 41 -11.08 -5.20 -6.81
C ILE A 41 -10.66 -6.68 -6.86
N PRO A 42 -10.28 -7.21 -8.04
CA PRO A 42 -9.67 -8.53 -8.11
C PRO A 42 -8.35 -8.55 -7.32
N VAL A 43 -8.24 -9.43 -6.32
CA VAL A 43 -7.05 -9.48 -5.45
C VAL A 43 -5.77 -9.70 -6.24
N LYS A 44 -5.85 -10.44 -7.35
CA LYS A 44 -4.73 -10.64 -8.28
C LYS A 44 -4.09 -9.33 -8.77
N GLN A 45 -4.88 -8.26 -8.90
CA GLN A 45 -4.35 -6.95 -9.33
C GLN A 45 -3.35 -6.36 -8.32
N LEU A 46 -3.49 -6.73 -7.05
CA LEU A 46 -2.56 -6.28 -6.01
C LEU A 46 -1.19 -6.96 -6.11
N PHE A 47 -1.08 -8.04 -6.90
CA PHE A 47 0.16 -8.83 -7.06
C PHE A 47 0.85 -8.65 -8.42
N ARG A 48 0.40 -7.66 -9.21
CA ARG A 48 0.96 -7.42 -10.54
C ARG A 48 2.42 -6.99 -10.50
N LYS A 49 3.15 -7.34 -11.54
CA LYS A 49 4.52 -6.89 -11.77
C LYS A 49 4.53 -5.54 -12.48
N ALA A 50 5.68 -4.84 -12.48
CA ALA A 50 5.84 -3.52 -13.10
C ALA A 50 5.29 -3.45 -14.54
N GLY A 51 5.56 -4.46 -15.37
CA GLY A 51 5.08 -4.50 -16.76
C GLY A 51 3.56 -4.67 -16.93
N GLN A 52 2.86 -5.05 -15.86
CA GLN A 52 1.40 -5.22 -15.83
C GLN A 52 0.68 -4.00 -15.25
N MET A 53 1.42 -3.04 -14.72
CA MET A 53 0.86 -1.82 -14.13
C MET A 53 0.41 -0.85 -15.23
N PRO A 54 -0.67 -0.09 -14.99
CA PRO A 54 -1.08 1.01 -15.85
C PRO A 54 0.05 2.03 -16.07
N LEU A 55 -0.02 2.76 -17.19
CA LEU A 55 1.00 3.76 -17.54
C LEU A 55 1.19 4.80 -16.42
N LEU A 56 0.11 5.25 -15.78
CA LEU A 56 0.16 6.23 -14.70
C LEU A 56 1.02 5.73 -13.53
N GLU A 57 0.81 4.49 -13.08
CA GLU A 57 1.60 3.92 -12.00
C GLU A 57 3.07 3.76 -12.41
N ARG A 58 3.34 3.23 -13.60
CA ARG A 58 4.72 3.09 -14.11
C ARG A 58 5.44 4.43 -14.20
N THR A 59 4.72 5.49 -14.61
CA THR A 59 5.26 6.85 -14.65
C THR A 59 5.59 7.36 -13.25
N ALA A 60 4.70 7.18 -12.29
CA ALA A 60 4.94 7.56 -10.90
C ALA A 60 6.17 6.85 -10.32
N LEU A 61 6.29 5.53 -10.54
CA LEU A 61 7.46 4.76 -10.09
C LEU A 61 8.76 5.23 -10.78
N ALA A 62 8.70 5.59 -12.05
CA ALA A 62 9.86 6.10 -12.78
C ALA A 62 10.32 7.47 -12.24
N MET A 63 9.38 8.34 -11.90
CA MET A 63 9.65 9.69 -11.37
C MET A 63 10.15 9.69 -9.92
N ALA A 64 9.86 8.63 -9.16
CA ALA A 64 10.28 8.52 -7.77
C ALA A 64 11.81 8.53 -7.65
N THR A 65 12.36 9.40 -6.80
CA THR A 65 13.82 9.59 -6.61
C THR A 65 14.16 9.64 -5.13
N GLY A 66 15.43 9.43 -4.80
CA GLY A 66 15.95 9.48 -3.43
C GLY A 66 15.39 8.36 -2.55
N THR A 67 15.15 8.69 -1.28
CA THR A 67 14.48 7.81 -0.33
C THR A 67 12.97 7.84 -0.58
N ILE A 68 12.37 6.68 -0.72
CA ILE A 68 10.96 6.56 -1.15
C ILE A 68 10.13 5.91 -0.04
N LEU A 69 8.97 6.50 0.25
CA LEU A 69 7.94 5.91 1.10
C LEU A 69 6.75 5.45 0.24
N ASP A 70 6.40 4.17 0.32
CA ASP A 70 5.18 3.60 -0.26
C ASP A 70 4.14 3.43 0.84
N VAL A 71 3.08 4.23 0.81
CA VAL A 71 2.05 4.31 1.85
C VAL A 71 0.82 3.52 1.45
N GLY A 72 0.36 2.64 2.35
CA GLY A 72 -0.72 1.71 2.05
C GLY A 72 -0.28 0.67 1.02
N ALA A 73 0.92 0.13 1.20
CA ALA A 73 1.62 -0.68 0.20
C ALA A 73 0.93 -2.02 -0.12
N GLY A 74 -0.03 -2.47 0.69
CA GLY A 74 -0.82 -3.68 0.47
C GLY A 74 0.05 -4.92 0.33
N SER A 75 0.05 -5.55 -0.84
CA SER A 75 0.90 -6.70 -1.12
C SER A 75 2.35 -6.34 -1.46
N GLY A 76 2.69 -5.04 -1.57
CA GLY A 76 4.01 -4.54 -1.88
C GLY A 76 4.38 -4.56 -3.38
N CYS A 77 3.41 -4.57 -4.29
CA CYS A 77 3.73 -4.65 -5.72
C CYS A 77 4.54 -3.45 -6.22
N HIS A 78 4.27 -2.23 -5.74
CA HIS A 78 5.02 -1.03 -6.08
C HIS A 78 6.41 -1.03 -5.43
N ALA A 79 6.48 -1.39 -4.14
CA ALA A 79 7.75 -1.50 -3.43
C ALA A 79 8.70 -2.50 -4.10
N LEU A 80 8.20 -3.66 -4.51
CA LEU A 80 8.99 -4.65 -5.23
C LEU A 80 9.48 -4.12 -6.59
N ALA A 81 8.60 -3.45 -7.36
CA ALA A 81 8.98 -2.84 -8.63
C ALA A 81 10.07 -1.77 -8.47
N LEU A 82 10.00 -0.97 -7.41
CA LEU A 82 11.05 0.01 -7.08
C LEU A 82 12.36 -0.67 -6.70
N GLN A 83 12.33 -1.71 -5.86
CA GLN A 83 13.52 -2.49 -5.51
C GLN A 83 14.16 -3.16 -6.73
N GLU A 84 13.37 -3.73 -7.63
CA GLU A 84 13.84 -4.33 -8.88
C GLU A 84 14.53 -3.31 -9.79
N SER A 85 14.11 -2.04 -9.74
CA SER A 85 14.76 -0.93 -10.47
C SER A 85 15.96 -0.32 -9.72
N GLY A 86 16.38 -0.90 -8.60
CA GLY A 86 17.52 -0.46 -7.82
C GLY A 86 17.26 0.73 -6.90
N LYS A 87 16.00 1.06 -6.64
CA LYS A 87 15.62 2.18 -5.75
C LYS A 87 15.46 1.72 -4.30
N GLU A 88 15.75 2.63 -3.37
CA GLU A 88 15.54 2.42 -1.94
C GLU A 88 14.12 2.82 -1.57
N VAL A 89 13.36 1.89 -0.97
CA VAL A 89 11.96 2.10 -0.61
C VAL A 89 11.64 1.50 0.74
N SER A 90 10.92 2.27 1.56
CA SER A 90 10.25 1.83 2.77
C SER A 90 8.76 1.67 2.46
N ALA A 91 8.18 0.52 2.74
CA ALA A 91 6.78 0.22 2.52
C ALA A 91 6.04 0.16 3.88
N ILE A 92 4.97 0.94 4.02
CA ILE A 92 4.17 0.93 5.25
C ILE A 92 2.72 0.57 4.95
N ASP A 93 2.12 -0.15 5.89
CA ASP A 93 0.70 -0.45 5.89
C ASP A 93 0.20 -0.59 7.34
N ILE A 94 -1.07 -0.30 7.59
CA ILE A 94 -1.71 -0.54 8.89
C ILE A 94 -2.10 -2.01 9.08
N SER A 95 -2.20 -2.77 7.99
CA SER A 95 -2.58 -4.18 7.93
C SER A 95 -1.40 -5.08 8.33
N PRO A 96 -1.50 -5.83 9.41
CA PRO A 96 -0.44 -6.76 9.81
C PRO A 96 -0.26 -7.90 8.78
N LEU A 97 -1.36 -8.37 8.19
CA LEU A 97 -1.33 -9.46 7.21
C LEU A 97 -0.70 -9.02 5.89
N SER A 98 -0.97 -7.79 5.45
CA SER A 98 -0.30 -7.19 4.29
C SER A 98 1.21 -7.08 4.50
N VAL A 99 1.63 -6.61 5.68
CA VAL A 99 3.06 -6.48 6.02
C VAL A 99 3.75 -7.85 6.06
N GLU A 100 3.10 -8.86 6.60
CA GLU A 100 3.62 -10.22 6.58
C GLU A 100 3.84 -10.71 5.14
N VAL A 101 2.85 -10.55 4.28
CA VAL A 101 2.95 -10.94 2.86
C VAL A 101 4.03 -10.13 2.14
N MET A 102 4.15 -8.82 2.39
CA MET A 102 5.24 -8.01 1.83
C MET A 102 6.62 -8.59 2.15
N LYS A 103 6.84 -8.95 3.42
CA LYS A 103 8.10 -9.56 3.86
C LYS A 103 8.37 -10.90 3.18
N LEU A 104 7.35 -11.77 3.11
CA LEU A 104 7.44 -13.06 2.43
C LEU A 104 7.73 -12.92 0.93
N ARG A 105 7.24 -11.86 0.29
CA ARG A 105 7.52 -11.53 -1.11
C ARG A 105 8.89 -10.90 -1.34
N GLY A 106 9.61 -10.53 -0.29
CA GLY A 106 10.96 -9.98 -0.39
C GLY A 106 11.05 -8.45 -0.37
N VAL A 107 10.01 -7.74 0.13
CA VAL A 107 10.13 -6.31 0.42
C VAL A 107 11.10 -6.14 1.60
N LYS A 108 12.21 -5.44 1.37
CA LYS A 108 13.33 -5.33 2.34
C LYS A 108 12.97 -4.54 3.58
N ASP A 109 12.23 -3.44 3.41
CA ASP A 109 11.79 -2.59 4.50
C ASP A 109 10.27 -2.47 4.47
N ALA A 110 9.59 -3.44 5.11
CA ALA A 110 8.14 -3.48 5.25
C ALA A 110 7.77 -3.37 6.73
N ARG A 111 6.97 -2.36 7.08
CA ARG A 111 6.61 -2.04 8.46
C ARG A 111 5.11 -1.85 8.64
N GLN A 112 4.59 -2.37 9.75
CA GLN A 112 3.23 -2.07 10.19
C GLN A 112 3.24 -0.71 10.91
N VAL A 113 2.82 0.33 10.20
CA VAL A 113 2.83 1.71 10.69
C VAL A 113 1.55 2.41 10.26
N ASN A 114 0.98 3.18 11.16
CA ASN A 114 -0.04 4.17 10.82
C ASN A 114 0.66 5.48 10.44
N LEU A 115 0.41 6.00 9.25
CA LEU A 115 1.01 7.24 8.75
C LEU A 115 0.83 8.44 9.71
N PHE A 116 -0.25 8.43 10.49
CA PHE A 116 -0.58 9.50 11.43
C PHE A 116 -0.02 9.27 12.84
N ASP A 117 0.78 8.24 13.05
CA ASP A 117 1.47 8.04 14.31
C ASP A 117 2.63 9.04 14.42
N GLU A 118 2.56 9.96 15.38
CA GLU A 118 3.59 11.00 15.62
C GLU A 118 4.98 10.41 15.88
N ARG A 119 5.06 9.15 16.30
CA ARG A 119 6.33 8.43 16.48
C ARG A 119 6.97 8.01 15.14
N PHE A 120 6.21 8.04 14.06
CA PHE A 120 6.73 7.84 12.72
C PHE A 120 7.33 9.15 12.18
N ALA A 121 8.41 9.59 12.80
CA ALA A 121 9.15 10.78 12.41
C ALA A 121 10.27 10.38 11.43
N ALA A 122 9.97 10.35 10.16
CA ALA A 122 10.94 10.09 9.09
C ALA A 122 10.72 11.08 7.94
N THR A 123 11.79 11.40 7.24
CA THR A 123 11.76 12.25 6.05
C THR A 123 12.07 11.41 4.81
N PHE A 124 11.34 11.67 3.74
CA PHE A 124 11.51 10.99 2.45
C PHE A 124 11.55 12.00 1.32
N ASP A 125 12.31 11.69 0.27
CA ASP A 125 12.39 12.55 -0.93
C ASP A 125 11.15 12.36 -1.80
N THR A 126 10.57 11.17 -1.78
CA THR A 126 9.34 10.84 -2.53
C THR A 126 8.37 10.07 -1.63
N ILE A 127 7.11 10.48 -1.64
CA ILE A 127 6.01 9.72 -0.99
C ILE A 127 5.05 9.27 -2.09
N LEU A 128 4.79 7.97 -2.16
CA LEU A 128 3.83 7.38 -3.08
C LEU A 128 2.57 6.96 -2.33
N MET A 129 1.42 7.35 -2.88
CA MET A 129 0.08 6.98 -2.42
C MET A 129 -0.73 6.53 -3.63
N LEU A 130 -0.42 5.37 -4.16
CA LEU A 130 -1.01 4.84 -5.38
C LEU A 130 -2.29 4.02 -5.09
N MET A 131 -3.08 3.74 -6.12
CA MET A 131 -4.32 2.96 -6.02
C MET A 131 -5.29 3.51 -4.96
N ASN A 132 -5.66 4.78 -5.08
CA ASN A 132 -6.53 5.50 -4.14
C ASN A 132 -5.92 5.68 -2.72
N GLY A 133 -4.63 5.45 -2.56
CA GLY A 133 -3.92 5.66 -1.30
C GLY A 133 -4.05 7.08 -0.76
N SER A 134 -4.23 8.09 -1.62
CA SER A 134 -4.52 9.47 -1.22
C SER A 134 -5.81 9.60 -0.38
N GLY A 135 -6.75 8.68 -0.51
CA GLY A 135 -7.96 8.61 0.32
C GLY A 135 -7.67 8.36 1.80
N ILE A 136 -6.51 7.81 2.14
CA ILE A 136 -6.05 7.60 3.53
C ILE A 136 -5.99 8.93 4.29
N ILE A 137 -5.66 10.03 3.62
CA ILE A 137 -5.55 11.37 4.20
C ILE A 137 -6.94 11.96 4.50
N GLY A 138 -7.98 11.53 3.81
CA GLY A 138 -9.37 11.90 4.01
C GLY A 138 -9.72 13.24 3.40
N ARG A 139 -9.22 14.35 3.93
CA ARG A 139 -9.52 15.70 3.46
C ARG A 139 -8.29 16.41 2.92
N LEU A 140 -8.48 17.26 1.92
CA LEU A 140 -7.39 18.03 1.31
C LEU A 140 -6.62 18.89 2.33
N ALA A 141 -7.32 19.51 3.31
CA ALA A 141 -6.67 20.27 4.37
C ALA A 141 -5.71 19.41 5.21
N VAL A 142 -6.05 18.15 5.45
CA VAL A 142 -5.20 17.19 6.17
C VAL A 142 -3.98 16.83 5.33
N SER A 143 -4.14 16.69 4.01
CA SER A 143 -3.02 16.45 3.09
C SER A 143 -1.94 17.53 3.19
N TYR A 144 -2.34 18.80 3.26
CA TYR A 144 -1.39 19.92 3.39
C TYR A 144 -0.71 20.02 4.76
N THR A 145 -1.26 19.41 5.80
CA THR A 145 -0.68 19.46 7.14
C THR A 145 0.24 18.28 7.46
N HIS A 146 0.19 17.20 6.69
CA HIS A 146 0.90 15.95 6.98
C HIS A 146 1.88 15.49 5.87
N LEU A 147 1.87 16.17 4.73
CA LEU A 147 2.86 16.02 3.66
C LEU A 147 3.81 17.20 3.65
#